data_1b741e7eee27063bfc5da34301a93869
#
_entry.id   1b741e7eee27063bfc5da34301a93869
#
_cell.length_a   1.000
_cell.length_b   1.000
_cell.length_c   1.000
_cell.angle_alpha   90.00
_cell.angle_beta   90.00
_cell.angle_gamma   90.00
#
_symmetry.space_group_name_H-M   'P 1'
#
loop_
_entity.id
_entity.type
_entity.pdbx_description
1 polymer ?
#
loop_
_entity_poly.entity_id
_entity_poly.type
_entity_poly.pdbx_seq_one_letter_code
_entity_poly.pdbx_strand_id
1 'polypeptide(L)'
;KGKSYPENARMHIGGRKRNLYKTDLTAFFPSISREDVYQFFNNELCCSPDVSEVLTNLTTVSLERFPKEELTEVYDFLGQKGVHCYNHLISGAPTSQILSYLVNHKMFDELHTLSAKNDMVMTVYVDDMVFSSEPKISSHFKNPVKSIIKKYRYKLSHNKVKGYSKGYPKLVTGVVIDCNENMIVKNSLQHKIILEFEHLRKNPM
;
A
#
# COMPACT_ATOMS: atom_id res chain seq x y z
N LYS A 1 12.70 -7.19 -9.94
CA LYS A 1 13.09 -5.77 -9.80
C LYS A 1 11.85 -4.98 -9.40
N GLY A 2 11.93 -4.22 -8.29
CA GLY A 2 10.85 -3.33 -7.85
C GLY A 2 10.56 -2.27 -8.92
N LYS A 3 9.28 -2.05 -9.18
CA LYS A 3 8.84 -1.01 -10.12
C LYS A 3 8.81 0.33 -9.37
N SER A 4 9.22 1.40 -10.05
CA SER A 4 9.13 2.75 -9.52
C SER A 4 7.68 3.28 -9.51
N TYR A 5 7.40 4.37 -8.80
CA TYR A 5 6.10 5.04 -8.83
C TYR A 5 5.59 5.33 -10.26
N PRO A 6 6.42 5.89 -11.18
CA PRO A 6 6.01 6.11 -12.56
C PRO A 6 5.71 4.82 -13.32
N GLU A 7 6.50 3.76 -13.11
CA GLU A 7 6.25 2.47 -13.77
C GLU A 7 4.93 1.84 -13.29
N ASN A 8 4.61 1.97 -11.99
CA ASN A 8 3.33 1.53 -11.47
C ASN A 8 2.16 2.26 -12.15
N ALA A 9 2.25 3.58 -12.29
CA ALA A 9 1.24 4.38 -12.99
C ALA A 9 1.14 4.00 -14.49
N ARG A 10 2.28 3.76 -15.14
CA ARG A 10 2.35 3.40 -16.58
C ARG A 10 1.59 2.11 -16.90
N MET A 11 1.52 1.15 -15.96
CA MET A 11 0.76 -0.08 -16.15
C MET A 11 -0.74 0.15 -16.39
N HIS A 12 -1.26 1.31 -15.97
CA HIS A 12 -2.67 1.68 -16.12
C HIS A 12 -2.94 2.57 -17.34
N ILE A 13 -1.89 2.85 -18.13
CA ILE A 13 -1.96 3.53 -19.43
C ILE A 13 -1.85 2.45 -20.51
N GLY A 14 -2.80 2.36 -21.42
CA GLY A 14 -2.79 1.22 -22.34
C GLY A 14 -3.43 1.47 -23.72
N GLY A 15 -3.24 2.66 -24.30
CA GLY A 15 -3.77 3.00 -25.63
C GLY A 15 -5.29 3.22 -25.68
N ARG A 16 -6.02 2.79 -24.67
CA ARG A 16 -7.44 3.09 -24.44
C ARG A 16 -7.65 3.57 -23.01
N LYS A 17 -8.40 4.66 -22.87
CA LYS A 17 -8.71 5.27 -21.57
C LYS A 17 -9.40 4.28 -20.64
N ARG A 18 -8.87 4.11 -19.42
CA ARG A 18 -9.36 3.16 -18.42
C ARG A 18 -10.05 3.86 -17.25
N ASN A 19 -11.03 3.19 -16.68
CA ASN A 19 -11.56 3.51 -15.36
C ASN A 19 -10.62 2.94 -14.30
N LEU A 20 -10.45 3.62 -13.18
CA LEU A 20 -9.63 3.14 -12.07
C LEU A 20 -10.46 2.97 -10.79
N TYR A 21 -10.11 1.96 -10.03
CA TYR A 21 -10.52 1.77 -8.65
C TYR A 21 -9.26 1.63 -7.80
N LYS A 22 -9.07 2.60 -6.94
CA LYS A 22 -7.92 2.67 -6.03
C LYS A 22 -8.36 2.34 -4.63
N THR A 23 -7.59 1.51 -3.92
CA THR A 23 -7.80 1.14 -2.52
C THR A 23 -6.47 1.24 -1.77
N ASP A 24 -6.57 1.48 -0.46
CA ASP A 24 -5.42 1.64 0.43
C ASP A 24 -5.74 0.92 1.74
N LEU A 25 -4.79 0.18 2.28
CA LEU A 25 -4.96 -0.56 3.53
C LEU A 25 -4.67 0.35 4.73
N THR A 26 -5.56 0.35 5.70
CA THR A 26 -5.38 1.15 6.93
C THR A 26 -4.28 0.54 7.78
N ALA A 27 -3.28 1.36 8.15
CA ALA A 27 -2.19 0.98 9.05
C ALA A 27 -1.56 -0.38 8.67
N PHE A 28 -1.19 -0.55 7.40
CA PHE A 28 -0.82 -1.85 6.84
C PHE A 28 0.31 -2.52 7.61
N PHE A 29 1.46 -1.86 7.79
CA PHE A 29 2.59 -2.45 8.54
C PHE A 29 2.22 -2.79 10.00
N PRO A 30 1.59 -1.89 10.77
CA PRO A 30 1.14 -2.25 12.11
C PRO A 30 0.07 -3.33 12.19
N SER A 31 -0.60 -3.62 11.08
CA SER A 31 -1.59 -4.72 11.01
C SER A 31 -0.97 -6.09 10.70
N ILE A 32 0.33 -6.13 10.40
CA ILE A 32 1.08 -7.38 10.17
C ILE A 32 1.74 -7.76 11.49
N SER A 33 1.21 -8.79 12.13
CA SER A 33 1.71 -9.21 13.43
C SER A 33 3.10 -9.86 13.35
N ARG A 34 3.80 -9.82 14.48
CA ARG A 34 5.04 -10.58 14.66
C ARG A 34 4.84 -12.07 14.37
N GLU A 35 3.70 -12.61 14.75
CA GLU A 35 3.35 -14.01 14.51
C GLU A 35 3.21 -14.30 13.00
N ASP A 36 2.56 -13.41 12.23
CA ASP A 36 2.44 -13.58 10.78
C ASP A 36 3.84 -13.60 10.10
N VAL A 37 4.76 -12.75 10.58
CA VAL A 37 6.15 -12.71 10.09
C VAL A 37 6.90 -13.97 10.46
N TYR A 38 6.76 -14.47 11.70
CA TYR A 38 7.36 -15.73 12.13
C TYR A 38 6.86 -16.90 11.29
N GLN A 39 5.54 -17.00 11.10
CA GLN A 39 4.93 -18.07 10.31
C GLN A 39 5.40 -18.05 8.85
N PHE A 40 5.61 -16.87 8.29
CA PHE A 40 6.18 -16.73 6.96
C PHE A 40 7.60 -17.33 6.89
N PHE A 41 8.50 -16.99 7.83
CA PHE A 41 9.86 -17.54 7.84
C PHE A 41 9.87 -19.04 8.11
N ASN A 42 9.06 -19.50 9.07
CA ASN A 42 9.07 -20.91 9.49
C ASN A 42 8.34 -21.80 8.47
N ASN A 43 7.14 -21.45 8.04
CA ASN A 43 6.30 -22.32 7.22
C ASN A 43 6.52 -22.14 5.71
N GLU A 44 6.66 -20.88 5.25
CA GLU A 44 6.75 -20.60 3.80
C GLU A 44 8.21 -20.70 3.33
N LEU A 45 9.17 -20.20 4.12
CA LEU A 45 10.60 -20.30 3.80
C LEU A 45 11.28 -21.53 4.41
N CYS A 46 10.54 -22.34 5.20
CA CYS A 46 11.06 -23.56 5.84
C CYS A 46 12.33 -23.33 6.68
N CYS A 47 12.47 -22.15 7.28
CA CYS A 47 13.56 -21.89 8.22
C CYS A 47 13.36 -22.66 9.52
N SER A 48 14.44 -23.03 10.21
CA SER A 48 14.33 -23.62 11.55
C SER A 48 13.65 -22.62 12.52
N PRO A 49 13.03 -23.10 13.61
CA PRO A 49 12.40 -22.24 14.60
C PRO A 49 13.33 -21.14 15.13
N ASP A 50 14.57 -21.48 15.46
CA ASP A 50 15.58 -20.55 15.99
C ASP A 50 15.90 -19.44 14.98
N VAL A 51 16.12 -19.80 13.70
CA VAL A 51 16.38 -18.84 12.63
C VAL A 51 15.16 -17.96 12.39
N SER A 52 13.95 -18.54 12.38
CA SER A 52 12.69 -17.80 12.23
C SER A 52 12.50 -16.79 13.34
N GLU A 53 12.81 -17.16 14.59
CA GLU A 53 12.77 -16.27 15.75
C GLU A 53 13.74 -15.08 15.58
N VAL A 54 14.99 -15.34 15.21
CA VAL A 54 16.01 -14.29 15.01
C VAL A 54 15.58 -13.34 13.90
N LEU A 55 15.16 -13.86 12.73
CA LEU A 55 14.72 -13.03 11.60
C LEU A 55 13.48 -12.18 11.97
N THR A 56 12.55 -12.76 12.70
CA THR A 56 11.37 -12.06 13.19
C THR A 56 11.74 -10.94 14.17
N ASN A 57 12.65 -11.21 15.10
CA ASN A 57 13.15 -10.21 16.04
C ASN A 57 13.82 -9.02 15.36
N LEU A 58 14.57 -9.28 14.28
CA LEU A 58 15.25 -8.23 13.52
C LEU A 58 14.32 -7.35 12.67
N THR A 59 13.13 -7.85 12.32
CA THR A 59 12.23 -7.20 11.35
C THR A 59 10.94 -6.66 11.95
N THR A 60 10.66 -7.00 13.21
CA THR A 60 9.45 -6.55 13.93
C THR A 60 9.81 -5.73 15.17
N VAL A 61 8.90 -4.88 15.59
CA VAL A 61 8.96 -4.16 16.85
C VAL A 61 8.07 -4.84 17.88
N SER A 62 8.48 -4.80 19.15
CA SER A 62 7.65 -5.19 20.29
C SER A 62 7.45 -3.96 21.17
N LEU A 63 6.30 -3.29 21.01
CA LEU A 63 5.97 -2.09 21.79
C LEU A 63 5.78 -2.40 23.28
N GLU A 64 5.40 -3.63 23.62
CA GLU A 64 5.23 -4.09 25.01
C GLU A 64 6.54 -4.08 25.81
N ARG A 65 7.69 -3.99 25.15
CA ARG A 65 9.01 -3.90 25.82
C ARG A 65 9.37 -2.49 26.30
N PHE A 66 8.55 -1.50 25.95
CA PHE A 66 8.77 -0.10 26.30
C PHE A 66 7.74 0.35 27.34
N PRO A 67 8.07 1.32 28.21
CA PRO A 67 7.11 1.92 29.12
C PRO A 67 5.93 2.52 28.35
N LYS A 68 4.71 2.27 28.81
CA LYS A 68 3.49 2.75 28.12
C LYS A 68 3.42 4.27 28.06
N GLU A 69 3.96 4.92 29.08
CA GLU A 69 4.00 6.39 29.20
C GLU A 69 4.78 7.05 28.07
N GLU A 70 5.84 6.38 27.58
CA GLU A 70 6.67 6.86 26.47
C GLU A 70 6.01 6.65 25.12
N LEU A 71 5.03 5.75 25.02
CA LEU A 71 4.39 5.33 23.77
C LEU A 71 2.90 5.73 23.68
N THR A 72 2.43 6.63 24.54
CA THR A 72 1.01 7.02 24.60
C THR A 72 0.48 7.45 23.23
N GLU A 73 1.21 8.33 22.52
CA GLU A 73 0.81 8.79 21.17
C GLU A 73 0.74 7.64 20.15
N VAL A 74 1.64 6.65 20.27
CA VAL A 74 1.66 5.48 19.37
C VAL A 74 0.46 4.58 19.65
N TYR A 75 0.15 4.32 20.92
CA TYR A 75 -1.02 3.54 21.30
C TYR A 75 -2.32 4.22 20.89
N ASP A 76 -2.43 5.53 21.07
CA ASP A 76 -3.58 6.32 20.63
C ASP A 76 -3.75 6.28 19.11
N PHE A 77 -2.66 6.45 18.36
CA PHE A 77 -2.68 6.33 16.91
C PHE A 77 -3.15 4.93 16.46
N LEU A 78 -2.59 3.88 17.03
CA LEU A 78 -2.97 2.49 16.70
C LEU A 78 -4.44 2.23 17.06
N GLY A 79 -4.89 2.69 18.23
CA GLY A 79 -6.28 2.59 18.68
C GLY A 79 -7.25 3.29 17.73
N GLN A 80 -6.95 4.53 17.31
CA GLN A 80 -7.75 5.27 16.31
C GLN A 80 -7.84 4.54 14.96
N LYS A 81 -6.81 3.78 14.59
CA LYS A 81 -6.83 2.93 13.38
C LYS A 81 -7.48 1.56 13.62
N GLY A 82 -7.85 1.26 14.86
CA GLY A 82 -8.42 -0.04 15.25
C GLY A 82 -7.42 -1.18 15.10
N VAL A 83 -6.14 -0.90 15.32
CA VAL A 83 -5.05 -1.87 15.40
C VAL A 83 -4.77 -2.15 16.87
N HIS A 84 -4.87 -3.42 17.27
CA HIS A 84 -4.63 -3.87 18.63
C HIS A 84 -3.42 -4.81 18.73
N CYS A 85 -2.59 -4.82 17.69
CA CYS A 85 -1.35 -5.57 17.65
C CYS A 85 -0.19 -4.66 18.03
N TYR A 86 0.43 -4.92 19.16
CA TYR A 86 1.56 -4.14 19.69
C TYR A 86 2.92 -4.73 19.34
N ASN A 87 2.92 -5.91 18.76
CA ASN A 87 4.09 -6.60 18.22
C ASN A 87 3.90 -6.80 16.72
N HIS A 88 4.52 -5.96 15.89
CA HIS A 88 4.20 -5.88 14.47
C HIS A 88 5.40 -5.51 13.60
N LEU A 89 5.20 -5.54 12.31
CA LEU A 89 6.19 -5.12 11.31
C LEU A 89 6.52 -3.63 11.47
N ILE A 90 7.80 -3.28 11.41
CA ILE A 90 8.28 -1.90 11.65
C ILE A 90 7.91 -0.99 10.48
N SER A 91 7.23 0.13 10.77
CA SER A 91 7.00 1.17 9.78
C SER A 91 8.30 1.92 9.47
N GLY A 92 8.64 2.07 8.18
CA GLY A 92 9.83 2.80 7.74
C GLY A 92 11.11 1.97 7.67
N ALA A 93 11.14 0.72 8.12
CA ALA A 93 12.31 -0.14 7.93
C ALA A 93 12.42 -0.58 6.46
N PRO A 94 13.65 -0.65 5.90
CA PRO A 94 13.88 -1.04 4.49
C PRO A 94 13.32 -2.42 4.14
N THR A 95 13.31 -3.35 5.09
CA THR A 95 12.81 -4.72 4.93
C THR A 95 11.29 -4.80 4.92
N SER A 96 10.60 -3.83 5.54
CA SER A 96 9.16 -3.92 5.78
C SER A 96 8.34 -3.89 4.50
N GLN A 97 8.77 -3.17 3.48
CA GLN A 97 8.07 -3.13 2.20
C GLN A 97 8.01 -4.50 1.53
N ILE A 98 9.14 -5.20 1.47
CA ILE A 98 9.18 -6.54 0.84
C ILE A 98 8.50 -7.59 1.71
N LEU A 99 8.73 -7.55 3.03
CA LEU A 99 8.10 -8.49 3.96
C LEU A 99 6.60 -8.35 4.00
N SER A 100 6.07 -7.12 3.96
CA SER A 100 4.62 -6.91 3.94
C SER A 100 3.94 -7.55 2.73
N TYR A 101 4.61 -7.54 1.56
CA TYR A 101 4.13 -8.26 0.38
C TYR A 101 4.25 -9.78 0.56
N LEU A 102 5.42 -10.26 0.98
CA LEU A 102 5.70 -11.70 1.08
C LEU A 102 4.80 -12.40 2.10
N VAL A 103 4.62 -11.81 3.29
CA VAL A 103 3.71 -12.33 4.32
C VAL A 103 2.26 -12.38 3.83
N ASN A 104 1.87 -11.46 2.95
CA ASN A 104 0.52 -11.35 2.43
C ASN A 104 0.35 -11.83 0.98
N HIS A 105 1.33 -12.58 0.43
CA HIS A 105 1.29 -12.99 -0.98
C HIS A 105 -0.02 -13.70 -1.36
N LYS A 106 -0.55 -14.56 -0.49
CA LYS A 106 -1.82 -15.28 -0.73
C LYS A 106 -3.01 -14.32 -0.94
N MET A 107 -3.06 -13.23 -0.17
CA MET A 107 -4.09 -12.19 -0.36
C MET A 107 -3.92 -11.49 -1.71
N PHE A 108 -2.70 -11.10 -2.06
CA PHE A 108 -2.44 -10.42 -3.32
C PHE A 108 -2.66 -11.33 -4.52
N ASP A 109 -2.33 -12.62 -4.42
CA ASP A 109 -2.58 -13.62 -5.47
C ASP A 109 -4.07 -13.86 -5.68
N GLU A 110 -4.87 -13.90 -4.60
CA GLU A 110 -6.33 -14.00 -4.68
C GLU A 110 -6.95 -12.77 -5.35
N LEU A 111 -6.48 -11.57 -5.00
CA LEU A 111 -6.89 -10.31 -5.64
C LEU A 111 -6.46 -10.24 -7.11
N HIS A 112 -5.25 -10.70 -7.44
CA HIS A 112 -4.76 -10.77 -8.80
C HIS A 112 -5.60 -11.74 -9.65
N THR A 113 -5.91 -12.91 -9.11
CA THR A 113 -6.76 -13.91 -9.76
C THR A 113 -8.16 -13.34 -10.02
N LEU A 114 -8.75 -12.65 -9.05
CA LEU A 114 -10.02 -11.96 -9.22
C LEU A 114 -9.94 -10.90 -10.34
N SER A 115 -8.85 -10.14 -10.38
CA SER A 115 -8.61 -9.10 -11.38
C SER A 115 -8.48 -9.69 -12.78
N ALA A 116 -7.70 -10.76 -12.95
CA ALA A 116 -7.51 -11.45 -14.21
C ALA A 116 -8.83 -12.03 -14.75
N LYS A 117 -9.67 -12.62 -13.89
CA LYS A 117 -11.00 -13.12 -14.28
C LYS A 117 -11.96 -12.04 -14.77
N ASN A 118 -11.69 -10.77 -14.49
CA ASN A 118 -12.50 -9.63 -14.89
C ASN A 118 -11.80 -8.73 -15.92
N ASP A 119 -10.75 -9.23 -16.60
CA ASP A 119 -9.95 -8.49 -17.59
C ASP A 119 -9.44 -7.14 -17.05
N MET A 120 -9.03 -7.12 -15.80
CA MET A 120 -8.49 -5.93 -15.13
C MET A 120 -6.99 -6.00 -14.95
N VAL A 121 -6.34 -4.86 -15.10
CA VAL A 121 -4.96 -4.68 -14.69
C VAL A 121 -4.95 -4.33 -13.21
N MET A 122 -4.21 -5.10 -12.41
CA MET A 122 -3.97 -4.84 -11.00
C MET A 122 -2.51 -4.49 -10.77
N THR A 123 -2.26 -3.48 -9.96
CA THR A 123 -0.94 -3.19 -9.41
C THR A 123 -1.01 -3.01 -7.91
N VAL A 124 0.08 -3.33 -7.24
CA VAL A 124 0.26 -3.18 -5.79
C VAL A 124 1.53 -2.37 -5.55
N TYR A 125 1.42 -1.35 -4.72
CA TYR A 125 2.56 -0.62 -4.22
C TYR A 125 2.41 -0.47 -2.70
N VAL A 126 3.04 -1.38 -1.98
CA VAL A 126 2.95 -1.53 -0.51
C VAL A 126 1.49 -1.76 -0.07
N ASP A 127 0.81 -0.73 0.42
CA ASP A 127 -0.58 -0.70 0.89
C ASP A 127 -1.57 -0.18 -0.16
N ASP A 128 -1.06 0.41 -1.25
CA ASP A 128 -1.84 1.05 -2.31
C ASP A 128 -2.10 0.05 -3.45
N MET A 129 -3.34 -0.34 -3.64
CA MET A 129 -3.75 -1.24 -4.72
C MET A 129 -4.59 -0.48 -5.74
N VAL A 130 -4.24 -0.64 -7.01
CA VAL A 130 -4.94 0.00 -8.12
C VAL A 130 -5.42 -1.05 -9.10
N PHE A 131 -6.69 -0.96 -9.45
CA PHE A 131 -7.35 -1.81 -10.44
C PHE A 131 -7.81 -0.93 -11.60
N SER A 132 -7.55 -1.32 -12.84
CA SER A 132 -8.01 -0.57 -14.00
C SER A 132 -8.63 -1.44 -15.07
N SER A 133 -9.64 -0.89 -15.74
CA SER A 133 -10.43 -1.57 -16.76
C SER A 133 -10.98 -0.57 -17.77
N GLU A 134 -11.14 -0.98 -19.03
CA GLU A 134 -11.83 -0.18 -20.04
C GLU A 134 -13.33 -0.02 -19.74
N PRO A 135 -14.08 -1.08 -19.38
CA PRO A 135 -15.44 -0.93 -18.90
C PRO A 135 -15.49 -0.32 -17.51
N LYS A 136 -16.65 0.21 -17.13
CA LYS A 136 -16.90 0.78 -15.79
C LYS A 136 -16.76 -0.30 -14.71
N ILE A 137 -15.96 0.00 -13.69
CA ILE A 137 -15.76 -0.92 -12.55
C ILE A 137 -16.99 -0.87 -11.64
N SER A 138 -17.75 -1.94 -11.66
CA SER A 138 -19.01 -2.07 -10.92
C SER A 138 -18.79 -2.50 -9.46
N SER A 139 -19.87 -2.42 -8.66
CA SER A 139 -19.90 -2.99 -7.29
C SER A 139 -19.68 -4.51 -7.29
N HIS A 140 -20.03 -5.18 -8.38
CA HIS A 140 -19.84 -6.62 -8.54
C HIS A 140 -18.36 -7.06 -8.46
N PHE A 141 -17.45 -6.19 -8.87
CA PHE A 141 -16.01 -6.38 -8.67
C PHE A 141 -15.53 -5.83 -7.32
N LYS A 142 -15.99 -4.62 -6.94
CA LYS A 142 -15.53 -3.94 -5.73
C LYS A 142 -15.87 -4.69 -4.44
N ASN A 143 -17.03 -5.35 -4.38
CA ASN A 143 -17.46 -6.07 -3.19
C ASN A 143 -16.60 -7.34 -2.92
N PRO A 144 -16.32 -8.21 -3.89
CA PRO A 144 -15.31 -9.28 -3.71
C PRO A 144 -13.94 -8.78 -3.27
N VAL A 145 -13.42 -7.68 -3.83
CA VAL A 145 -12.15 -7.08 -3.38
C VAL A 145 -12.20 -6.76 -1.88
N LYS A 146 -13.26 -6.09 -1.42
CA LYS A 146 -13.46 -5.78 0.00
C LYS A 146 -13.56 -7.05 0.86
N SER A 147 -14.24 -8.07 0.35
CA SER A 147 -14.41 -9.35 1.06
C SER A 147 -13.10 -10.10 1.23
N ILE A 148 -12.26 -10.13 0.18
CA ILE A 148 -10.92 -10.72 0.26
C ILE A 148 -10.07 -9.98 1.30
N ILE A 149 -10.00 -8.66 1.23
CA ILE A 149 -9.22 -7.85 2.19
C ILE A 149 -9.69 -8.11 3.63
N LYS A 150 -11.00 -8.16 3.87
CA LYS A 150 -11.58 -8.46 5.18
C LYS A 150 -11.26 -9.90 5.64
N LYS A 151 -11.28 -10.88 4.73
CA LYS A 151 -10.92 -12.29 5.00
C LYS A 151 -9.50 -12.38 5.58
N TYR A 152 -8.57 -11.56 5.08
CA TYR A 152 -7.20 -11.47 5.59
C TYR A 152 -7.03 -10.49 6.76
N ARG A 153 -8.13 -10.08 7.42
CA ARG A 153 -8.18 -9.22 8.62
C ARG A 153 -7.72 -7.78 8.41
N TYR A 154 -7.59 -7.33 7.16
CA TYR A 154 -7.26 -5.93 6.85
C TYR A 154 -8.50 -5.06 6.73
N LYS A 155 -8.29 -3.74 6.92
CA LYS A 155 -9.31 -2.71 6.75
C LYS A 155 -8.91 -1.77 5.62
N LEU A 156 -9.90 -1.35 4.83
CA LEU A 156 -9.70 -0.31 3.83
C LEU A 156 -9.78 1.07 4.46
N SER A 157 -8.90 1.97 4.04
CA SER A 157 -8.95 3.38 4.39
C SER A 157 -10.05 4.08 3.59
N HIS A 158 -11.23 4.27 4.20
CA HIS A 158 -12.42 4.83 3.52
C HIS A 158 -12.12 6.16 2.78
N ASN A 159 -11.30 7.03 3.38
CA ASN A 159 -10.96 8.34 2.80
C ASN A 159 -10.02 8.23 1.58
N LYS A 160 -9.34 7.10 1.41
CA LYS A 160 -8.38 6.87 0.34
C LYS A 160 -8.94 5.95 -0.77
N VAL A 161 -10.07 5.28 -0.54
CA VAL A 161 -10.76 4.50 -1.57
C VAL A 161 -11.39 5.45 -2.58
N LYS A 162 -10.95 5.38 -3.84
CA LYS A 162 -11.41 6.28 -4.91
C LYS A 162 -11.72 5.52 -6.20
N GLY A 163 -12.76 5.97 -6.87
CA GLY A 163 -13.08 5.56 -8.24
C GLY A 163 -12.84 6.73 -9.21
N TYR A 164 -12.17 6.45 -10.30
CA TYR A 164 -11.92 7.44 -11.35
C TYR A 164 -12.53 6.94 -12.66
N SER A 165 -13.30 7.81 -13.30
CA SER A 165 -13.81 7.56 -14.64
C SER A 165 -12.73 7.82 -15.69
N LYS A 166 -12.82 7.14 -16.84
CA LYS A 166 -11.84 7.20 -17.92
C LYS A 166 -11.57 8.59 -18.50
N GLY A 167 -12.50 9.51 -18.38
CA GLY A 167 -12.38 10.90 -18.90
C GLY A 167 -11.73 11.90 -17.93
N TYR A 168 -11.39 11.49 -16.72
CA TYR A 168 -10.88 12.38 -15.68
C TYR A 168 -9.44 12.06 -15.28
N PRO A 169 -8.66 13.05 -14.79
CA PRO A 169 -7.35 12.80 -14.22
C PRO A 169 -7.39 11.82 -13.05
N LYS A 170 -6.37 10.97 -12.95
CA LYS A 170 -6.29 9.86 -11.99
C LYS A 170 -4.99 9.92 -11.22
N LEU A 171 -5.06 9.81 -9.90
CA LEU A 171 -3.88 9.77 -9.05
C LEU A 171 -3.52 8.31 -8.73
N VAL A 172 -2.37 7.85 -9.25
CA VAL A 172 -1.82 6.51 -9.04
C VAL A 172 -0.46 6.63 -8.38
N THR A 173 -0.30 6.16 -7.16
CA THR A 173 0.99 6.15 -6.43
C THR A 173 1.79 7.46 -6.54
N GLY A 174 1.12 8.60 -6.37
CA GLY A 174 1.77 9.93 -6.42
C GLY A 174 1.93 10.53 -7.81
N VAL A 175 1.68 9.79 -8.88
CA VAL A 175 1.69 10.26 -10.27
C VAL A 175 0.26 10.54 -10.72
N VAL A 176 0.04 11.65 -11.42
CA VAL A 176 -1.24 11.95 -12.03
C VAL A 176 -1.22 11.51 -13.50
N ILE A 177 -2.19 10.70 -13.90
CA ILE A 177 -2.48 10.40 -15.30
C ILE A 177 -3.57 11.38 -15.74
N ASP A 178 -3.27 12.26 -16.68
CA ASP A 178 -4.21 13.27 -17.19
C ASP A 178 -5.28 12.68 -18.14
N CYS A 179 -6.16 13.53 -18.66
CA CYS A 179 -7.21 13.11 -19.59
C CYS A 179 -6.65 12.64 -20.95
N ASN A 180 -5.40 12.96 -21.29
CA ASN A 180 -4.72 12.56 -22.51
C ASN A 180 -3.79 11.36 -22.31
N GLU A 181 -3.85 10.74 -21.10
CA GLU A 181 -3.01 9.63 -20.67
C GLU A 181 -1.51 9.99 -20.51
N ASN A 182 -1.18 11.28 -20.36
CA ASN A 182 0.17 11.69 -19.99
C ASN A 182 0.36 11.56 -18.48
N MET A 183 1.57 11.15 -18.09
CA MET A 183 1.98 11.17 -16.69
C MET A 183 2.50 12.55 -16.32
N ILE A 184 1.88 13.18 -15.36
CA ILE A 184 2.25 14.51 -14.86
C ILE A 184 2.49 14.48 -13.35
N VAL A 185 3.30 15.42 -12.90
CA VAL A 185 3.58 15.61 -11.48
C VAL A 185 2.36 16.20 -10.78
N LYS A 186 2.06 15.74 -9.56
CA LYS A 186 0.96 16.26 -8.76
C LYS A 186 1.13 17.76 -8.50
N ASN A 187 0.08 18.57 -8.69
CA ASN A 187 0.09 20.02 -8.53
C ASN A 187 0.70 20.49 -7.20
N SER A 188 0.40 19.80 -6.09
CA SER A 188 0.97 20.16 -4.78
C SER A 188 2.49 20.00 -4.72
N LEU A 189 3.07 19.07 -5.48
CA LEU A 189 4.51 18.89 -5.58
C LEU A 189 5.12 19.93 -6.53
N GLN A 190 4.47 20.23 -7.65
CA GLN A 190 4.88 21.33 -8.54
C GLN A 190 4.94 22.66 -7.78
N HIS A 191 3.90 22.96 -7.00
CA HIS A 191 3.84 24.18 -6.20
C HIS A 191 4.98 24.25 -5.16
N LYS A 192 5.28 23.14 -4.47
CA LYS A 192 6.43 23.08 -3.55
C LYS A 192 7.75 23.37 -4.26
N ILE A 193 7.98 22.77 -5.42
CA ILE A 193 9.19 22.97 -6.20
C ILE A 193 9.33 24.46 -6.59
N ILE A 194 8.24 25.11 -7.02
CA ILE A 194 8.24 26.53 -7.38
C ILE A 194 8.61 27.38 -6.16
N LEU A 195 7.98 27.14 -5.01
CA LEU A 195 8.27 27.89 -3.77
C LEU A 195 9.72 27.75 -3.31
N GLU A 196 10.26 26.52 -3.34
CA GLU A 196 11.66 26.27 -2.99
C GLU A 196 12.60 26.95 -3.96
N PHE A 197 12.29 26.95 -5.25
CA PHE A 197 13.09 27.64 -6.27
C PHE A 197 13.07 29.17 -6.07
N GLU A 198 11.91 29.74 -5.74
CA GLU A 198 11.79 31.16 -5.40
C GLU A 198 12.57 31.53 -4.13
N HIS A 199 12.53 30.64 -3.13
CA HIS A 199 13.31 30.83 -1.88
C HIS A 199 14.83 30.82 -2.15
N LEU A 200 15.33 29.89 -2.95
CA LEU A 200 16.74 29.83 -3.36
C LEU A 200 17.19 31.06 -4.17
N ARG A 201 16.31 31.60 -5.02
CA ARG A 201 16.59 32.82 -5.77
C ARG A 201 16.68 34.06 -4.88
N LYS A 202 15.90 34.11 -3.79
CA LYS A 202 15.94 35.25 -2.83
C LYS A 202 17.08 35.15 -1.83
N ASN A 203 17.53 33.94 -1.53
CA ASN A 203 18.62 33.66 -0.59
C ASN A 203 19.68 32.78 -1.27
N PRO A 204 20.47 33.31 -2.22
CA PRO A 204 21.58 32.55 -2.80
C PRO A 204 22.61 32.23 -1.71
N MET A 205 23.05 30.97 -1.66
CA MET A 205 24.13 30.53 -0.76
C MET A 205 25.44 31.24 -1.10
#